data_8fd7c150ae2a9722b9f005306fca6974
#
_entry.id   8fd7c150ae2a9722b9f005306fca6974
#
_cell.length_a   1.000
_cell.length_b   1.000
_cell.length_c   1.000
_cell.angle_alpha   90.00
_cell.angle_beta   90.00
_cell.angle_gamma   90.00
#
_symmetry.space_group_name_H-M   'P 1'
#
loop_
_entity.id
_entity.type
_entity.pdbx_description
1 polymer ?
#
loop_
_entity_poly.entity_id
_entity_poly.type
_entity_poly.pdbx_seq_one_letter_code
_entity_poly.pdbx_strand_id
1 'polypeptide(L)'
;MSVFPRKVHMKHIVLLICVTAIVAQGYITDSAAEGKLIEPIILERVLIEDVELSGMTRSEAEEALYQYVDEVILQPLLLVSGDETWQLDPIDIGLHVFVPETVERALAVGRTGSWLERLRFRRLSSNEIVNIPLTMSVDEDLFKDFVFDLMTEIHISAKDAAFVINEDDTVSISPSRIGRYLDPSDFGKRVREVISKRYDRTLVLNAHPIMPSLTTEQADAMGIRECISKFSTNFNPGNKSRVHNIREAANAINDTILGPGEIFSFNKTVGPRSTETGYLEAPVMVGDDLVPGVGGGICQVSSTLYNAILLSNQSVVVRVNHSMAPAYVPAGRDATVAYDYIDFSFRNDGSSHILIRFLVTKDAIISKIYGHAPIGQKVSIVTTIDEKIPPGVIKKEDPLLAPGKEVVEDEGAWGYVVTVYRVVEQDGVEQFRELISKDRYRPRSKRVKVGISSSEET
;
A
#
# COMPACT_ATOMS: atom_id res chain seq x y z
N MET A 1 34.14 9.42 -11.68
CA MET A 1 33.01 8.78 -12.38
C MET A 1 32.30 9.89 -13.11
N SER A 2 32.34 9.91 -14.45
CA SER A 2 31.69 10.95 -15.24
C SER A 2 30.18 10.73 -15.21
N VAL A 3 29.47 11.64 -14.56
CA VAL A 3 28.00 11.63 -14.55
C VAL A 3 27.58 12.24 -15.90
N PHE A 4 27.18 11.38 -16.84
CA PHE A 4 26.50 11.85 -18.05
C PHE A 4 25.04 12.19 -17.69
N PRO A 5 24.51 13.33 -18.11
CA PRO A 5 23.11 13.66 -17.88
C PRO A 5 22.19 12.65 -18.60
N ARG A 6 21.18 12.14 -17.90
CA ARG A 6 20.14 11.30 -18.49
C ARG A 6 19.23 12.14 -19.37
N LYS A 7 19.06 11.73 -20.64
CA LYS A 7 18.07 12.33 -21.54
C LYS A 7 16.73 11.68 -21.29
N VAL A 8 15.71 12.49 -21.06
CA VAL A 8 14.32 12.03 -21.12
C VAL A 8 14.04 11.68 -22.56
N HIS A 9 13.82 10.40 -22.85
CA HIS A 9 13.57 9.93 -24.21
C HIS A 9 12.12 10.20 -24.63
N MET A 10 11.91 11.31 -25.31
CA MET A 10 10.67 11.52 -26.05
C MET A 10 10.75 10.82 -27.39
N LYS A 11 9.79 9.93 -27.68
CA LYS A 11 9.65 9.23 -28.96
C LYS A 11 9.17 10.20 -30.03
N HIS A 12 10.04 10.46 -30.99
CA HIS A 12 9.81 10.90 -32.37
C HIS A 12 8.55 11.72 -32.67
N ILE A 13 8.75 13.02 -32.87
CA ILE A 13 7.88 13.83 -33.73
C ILE A 13 8.73 14.35 -34.89
N VAL A 14 8.26 14.02 -36.07
CA VAL A 14 8.86 14.43 -37.37
C VAL A 14 8.66 15.93 -37.55
N LEU A 15 9.75 16.64 -37.72
CA LEU A 15 9.79 18.08 -38.05
C LEU A 15 9.28 18.29 -39.46
N LEU A 16 8.09 18.88 -39.63
CA LEU A 16 7.60 19.38 -40.92
C LEU A 16 7.77 20.91 -40.93
N ILE A 17 8.84 21.36 -41.55
CA ILE A 17 9.08 22.81 -41.78
C ILE A 17 8.23 23.19 -42.99
N CYS A 18 7.14 23.91 -42.79
CA CYS A 18 6.43 24.63 -43.87
C CYS A 18 6.89 26.09 -43.87
N VAL A 19 7.84 26.37 -44.73
CA VAL A 19 8.14 27.74 -45.14
C VAL A 19 7.11 28.15 -46.20
N THR A 20 6.11 28.93 -45.82
CA THR A 20 5.21 29.59 -46.78
C THR A 20 5.66 31.04 -46.97
N ALA A 21 6.45 31.27 -48.01
CA ALA A 21 6.68 32.59 -48.53
C ALA A 21 5.42 33.11 -49.23
N ILE A 22 4.73 34.08 -48.66
CA ILE A 22 3.64 34.77 -49.39
C ILE A 22 4.27 36.00 -50.04
N VAL A 23 4.49 35.90 -51.35
CA VAL A 23 4.80 37.05 -52.22
C VAL A 23 3.47 37.74 -52.53
N ALA A 24 3.21 38.88 -51.96
CA ALA A 24 2.15 39.77 -52.39
C ALA A 24 2.71 40.77 -53.40
N GLN A 25 2.49 40.51 -54.70
CA GLN A 25 2.62 41.50 -55.74
C GLN A 25 1.40 42.43 -55.73
N GLY A 26 1.59 43.69 -55.36
CA GLY A 26 0.62 44.75 -55.61
C GLY A 26 1.30 45.89 -56.31
N TYR A 27 1.09 46.00 -57.64
CA TYR A 27 1.46 47.15 -58.47
C TYR A 27 0.63 48.38 -58.04
N ILE A 28 1.28 49.43 -57.61
CA ILE A 28 0.77 50.81 -57.77
C ILE A 28 1.95 51.68 -58.23
N THR A 29 1.86 52.11 -59.49
CA THR A 29 2.64 53.22 -60.04
C THR A 29 2.03 54.56 -59.56
N ASP A 30 2.74 55.39 -58.86
CA ASP A 30 2.88 56.80 -59.36
C ASP A 30 3.89 57.61 -58.50
N SER A 31 4.80 58.27 -59.24
CA SER A 31 5.39 59.59 -59.16
C SER A 31 5.84 60.10 -57.79
N ALA A 32 7.17 60.13 -57.67
CA ALA A 32 8.00 61.26 -57.21
C ALA A 32 7.65 62.07 -55.97
N ALA A 33 8.29 61.65 -54.85
CA ALA A 33 9.01 62.53 -53.93
C ALA A 33 9.99 61.65 -53.14
N GLU A 34 11.30 61.88 -53.31
CA GLU A 34 12.33 61.29 -52.44
C GLU A 34 12.21 61.85 -51.00
N GLY A 35 11.22 61.37 -50.26
CA GLY A 35 11.22 61.45 -48.81
C GLY A 35 11.81 60.15 -48.33
N LYS A 36 13.09 60.14 -47.97
CA LYS A 36 13.72 59.02 -47.26
C LYS A 36 12.84 58.71 -46.04
N LEU A 37 12.05 57.69 -46.13
CA LEU A 37 11.32 57.15 -44.97
C LEU A 37 12.36 56.73 -43.93
N ILE A 38 12.51 57.62 -42.91
CA ILE A 38 13.38 57.38 -41.78
C ILE A 38 12.67 56.22 -41.03
N GLU A 39 13.21 55.02 -41.15
CA GLU A 39 12.71 53.86 -40.38
C GLU A 39 12.73 54.20 -38.87
N PRO A 40 11.68 53.89 -38.14
CA PRO A 40 11.64 54.14 -36.70
C PRO A 40 12.73 53.32 -36.01
N ILE A 41 13.62 54.00 -35.29
CA ILE A 41 14.68 53.38 -34.48
C ILE A 41 14.22 53.24 -33.02
N ILE A 42 14.68 52.20 -32.31
CA ILE A 42 14.44 52.04 -30.86
C ILE A 42 15.09 53.19 -30.09
N LEU A 43 14.41 53.73 -29.10
CA LEU A 43 14.93 54.81 -28.28
C LEU A 43 16.14 54.37 -27.44
N GLU A 44 16.97 55.34 -27.04
CA GLU A 44 18.12 55.07 -26.18
C GLU A 44 17.70 54.38 -24.86
N ARG A 45 18.52 53.45 -24.35
CA ARG A 45 18.35 52.74 -23.07
C ARG A 45 17.18 51.78 -23.01
N VAL A 46 16.77 51.26 -24.14
CA VAL A 46 15.83 50.12 -24.22
C VAL A 46 16.65 48.85 -24.33
N LEU A 47 16.46 48.00 -23.31
CA LEU A 47 17.01 46.64 -23.28
C LEU A 47 15.90 45.63 -23.41
N ILE A 48 16.19 44.51 -24.02
CA ILE A 48 15.38 43.29 -23.95
C ILE A 48 16.27 42.21 -23.33
N GLU A 49 15.89 41.75 -22.14
CA GLU A 49 16.78 40.95 -21.30
C GLU A 49 18.15 41.65 -21.13
N ASP A 50 19.23 41.01 -21.59
CA ASP A 50 20.58 41.58 -21.52
C ASP A 50 21.04 42.20 -22.86
N VAL A 51 20.14 42.32 -23.85
CA VAL A 51 20.48 42.86 -25.18
C VAL A 51 20.12 44.34 -25.27
N GLU A 52 21.12 45.18 -25.49
CA GLU A 52 20.90 46.62 -25.73
C GLU A 52 20.48 46.85 -27.20
N LEU A 53 19.29 47.41 -27.38
CA LEU A 53 18.71 47.67 -28.70
C LEU A 53 18.66 49.15 -29.05
N SER A 54 19.29 50.00 -28.27
CA SER A 54 19.30 51.46 -28.44
C SER A 54 19.78 51.89 -29.83
N GLY A 55 19.00 52.69 -30.54
CA GLY A 55 19.32 53.19 -31.86
C GLY A 55 19.15 52.21 -33.01
N MET A 56 18.77 50.97 -32.76
CA MET A 56 18.57 49.96 -33.79
C MET A 56 17.26 50.18 -34.55
N THR A 57 17.29 49.91 -35.85
CA THR A 57 16.10 49.71 -36.67
C THR A 57 15.39 48.40 -36.29
N ARG A 58 14.18 48.20 -36.81
CA ARG A 58 13.44 46.95 -36.62
C ARG A 58 14.29 45.73 -37.00
N SER A 59 14.82 45.73 -38.20
CA SER A 59 15.56 44.56 -38.75
C SER A 59 16.83 44.26 -37.94
N GLU A 60 17.58 45.31 -37.54
CA GLU A 60 18.77 45.12 -36.69
C GLU A 60 18.42 44.57 -35.30
N ALA A 61 17.32 45.04 -34.71
CA ALA A 61 16.86 44.59 -33.41
C ALA A 61 16.34 43.13 -33.46
N GLU A 62 15.59 42.75 -34.51
CA GLU A 62 15.15 41.38 -34.75
C GLU A 62 16.34 40.42 -34.93
N GLU A 63 17.34 40.80 -35.73
CA GLU A 63 18.56 40.01 -35.93
C GLU A 63 19.34 39.82 -34.62
N ALA A 64 19.54 40.86 -33.84
CA ALA A 64 20.21 40.79 -32.56
C ALA A 64 19.47 39.89 -31.55
N LEU A 65 18.11 39.95 -31.55
CA LEU A 65 17.31 39.11 -30.68
C LEU A 65 17.26 37.68 -31.15
N TYR A 66 17.18 37.39 -32.45
CA TYR A 66 17.26 36.00 -32.94
C TYR A 66 18.60 35.37 -32.55
N GLN A 67 19.69 36.09 -32.68
CA GLN A 67 21.00 35.60 -32.22
C GLN A 67 21.00 35.32 -30.71
N TYR A 68 20.42 36.21 -29.90
CA TYR A 68 20.30 36.00 -28.45
C TYR A 68 19.42 34.78 -28.12
N VAL A 69 18.32 34.57 -28.86
CA VAL A 69 17.44 33.41 -28.69
C VAL A 69 18.22 32.15 -28.94
N ASP A 70 18.95 32.06 -30.05
CA ASP A 70 19.74 30.86 -30.39
C ASP A 70 20.88 30.57 -29.41
N GLU A 71 21.62 31.61 -29.02
CA GLU A 71 22.80 31.47 -28.15
C GLU A 71 22.47 31.33 -26.67
N VAL A 72 21.29 31.76 -26.22
CA VAL A 72 20.94 31.78 -24.79
C VAL A 72 19.64 31.06 -24.53
N ILE A 73 18.54 31.48 -25.14
CA ILE A 73 17.21 31.00 -24.76
C ILE A 73 16.99 29.51 -25.10
N LEU A 74 17.41 29.10 -26.31
CA LEU A 74 17.28 27.76 -26.80
C LEU A 74 18.36 26.78 -26.28
N GLN A 75 19.31 27.26 -25.49
CA GLN A 75 20.30 26.38 -24.87
C GLN A 75 19.64 25.51 -23.79
N PRO A 76 20.06 24.24 -23.64
CA PRO A 76 19.51 23.34 -22.65
C PRO A 76 19.71 23.83 -21.21
N LEU A 77 18.72 23.50 -20.35
CA LEU A 77 18.82 23.69 -18.91
C LEU A 77 19.25 22.36 -18.24
N LEU A 78 20.06 22.48 -17.20
CA LEU A 78 20.44 21.37 -16.36
C LEU A 78 19.46 21.31 -15.16
N LEU A 79 18.73 20.22 -15.03
CA LEU A 79 17.89 19.92 -13.87
C LEU A 79 18.69 19.02 -12.91
N VAL A 80 18.72 19.36 -11.62
CA VAL A 80 19.54 18.66 -10.62
C VAL A 80 18.69 18.26 -9.43
N SER A 81 18.73 16.99 -9.02
CA SER A 81 18.14 16.51 -7.78
C SER A 81 19.09 15.55 -7.05
N GLY A 82 19.72 16.02 -5.98
CA GLY A 82 20.81 15.28 -5.32
C GLY A 82 21.96 15.01 -6.29
N ASP A 83 22.30 13.73 -6.48
CA ASP A 83 23.36 13.31 -7.41
C ASP A 83 22.87 13.01 -8.84
N GLU A 84 21.58 13.16 -9.09
CA GLU A 84 20.96 12.87 -10.39
C GLU A 84 20.78 14.17 -11.18
N THR A 85 20.94 14.08 -12.50
CA THR A 85 20.84 15.22 -13.41
C THR A 85 20.03 14.85 -14.65
N TRP A 86 19.21 15.79 -15.12
CA TRP A 86 18.45 15.72 -16.37
C TRP A 86 18.71 16.96 -17.20
N GLN A 87 18.48 16.84 -18.48
CA GLN A 87 18.57 17.94 -19.42
C GLN A 87 17.17 18.29 -19.92
N LEU A 88 16.78 19.55 -19.78
CA LEU A 88 15.57 20.11 -20.39
C LEU A 88 15.99 20.91 -21.62
N ASP A 89 15.63 20.45 -22.78
CA ASP A 89 15.73 21.22 -24.02
C ASP A 89 14.47 22.10 -24.14
N PRO A 90 14.62 23.43 -24.29
CA PRO A 90 13.48 24.33 -24.45
C PRO A 90 12.57 24.00 -25.65
N ILE A 91 13.11 23.35 -26.69
CA ILE A 91 12.34 22.89 -27.85
C ILE A 91 11.42 21.73 -27.49
N ASP A 92 11.86 20.84 -26.59
CA ASP A 92 11.08 19.67 -26.18
C ASP A 92 9.79 20.02 -25.43
N ILE A 93 9.75 21.20 -24.82
CA ILE A 93 8.57 21.77 -24.13
C ILE A 93 7.79 22.76 -25.02
N GLY A 94 8.09 22.81 -26.32
CA GLY A 94 7.40 23.69 -27.26
C GLY A 94 7.58 25.19 -26.94
N LEU A 95 8.80 25.61 -26.53
CA LEU A 95 9.06 27.01 -26.30
C LEU A 95 8.98 27.78 -27.60
N HIS A 96 8.09 28.78 -27.65
CA HIS A 96 7.98 29.77 -28.73
C HIS A 96 8.40 31.13 -28.24
N VAL A 97 9.27 31.78 -29.01
CA VAL A 97 9.76 33.14 -28.73
C VAL A 97 9.24 34.06 -29.81
N PHE A 98 8.53 35.12 -29.42
CA PHE A 98 7.90 36.08 -30.31
C PHE A 98 8.78 37.31 -30.47
N VAL A 99 9.87 37.17 -31.25
CA VAL A 99 10.83 38.26 -31.49
C VAL A 99 10.17 39.48 -32.14
N PRO A 100 9.37 39.35 -33.25
CA PRO A 100 8.75 40.52 -33.86
C PRO A 100 7.84 41.31 -32.91
N GLU A 101 7.00 40.61 -32.10
CA GLU A 101 6.12 41.26 -31.13
C GLU A 101 6.93 41.99 -30.03
N THR A 102 8.04 41.39 -29.63
CA THR A 102 8.92 41.99 -28.62
C THR A 102 9.59 43.26 -29.16
N VAL A 103 10.09 43.23 -30.41
CA VAL A 103 10.66 44.41 -31.08
C VAL A 103 9.61 45.51 -31.29
N GLU A 104 8.37 45.15 -31.66
CA GLU A 104 7.28 46.13 -31.74
C GLU A 104 7.04 46.85 -30.39
N ARG A 105 7.06 46.09 -29.28
CA ARG A 105 6.94 46.69 -27.94
C ARG A 105 8.10 47.63 -27.66
N ALA A 106 9.32 47.29 -28.06
CA ALA A 106 10.49 48.15 -27.90
C ALA A 106 10.37 49.43 -28.72
N LEU A 107 9.95 49.32 -30.00
CA LEU A 107 9.69 50.48 -30.87
C LEU A 107 8.55 51.37 -30.38
N ALA A 108 7.56 50.81 -29.65
CA ALA A 108 6.44 51.55 -29.09
C ALA A 108 6.82 52.40 -27.83
N VAL A 109 7.94 52.09 -27.17
CA VAL A 109 8.42 52.81 -26.00
C VAL A 109 8.55 54.29 -26.31
N GLY A 110 7.93 55.13 -25.47
CA GLY A 110 7.92 56.61 -25.60
C GLY A 110 7.18 57.15 -26.83
N ARG A 111 6.58 56.30 -27.68
CA ARG A 111 5.80 56.70 -28.86
C ARG A 111 4.31 56.51 -28.70
N THR A 112 3.90 55.56 -27.87
CA THR A 112 2.50 55.27 -27.56
C THR A 112 2.05 55.93 -26.26
N GLY A 113 0.76 56.10 -26.03
CA GLY A 113 0.19 56.74 -24.85
C GLY A 113 -0.19 58.22 -25.06
N SER A 114 -0.67 58.89 -24.01
CA SER A 114 -1.05 60.30 -24.02
C SER A 114 0.15 61.22 -24.28
N TRP A 115 -0.11 62.42 -24.75
CA TRP A 115 0.98 63.39 -25.01
C TRP A 115 1.77 63.73 -23.74
N LEU A 116 1.13 63.73 -22.58
CA LEU A 116 1.76 63.92 -21.27
C LEU A 116 2.71 62.78 -20.91
N GLU A 117 2.31 61.52 -21.15
CA GLU A 117 3.15 60.35 -20.93
C GLU A 117 4.38 60.35 -21.84
N ARG A 118 4.19 60.71 -23.12
CA ARG A 118 5.31 60.90 -24.07
C ARG A 118 6.26 61.99 -23.66
N LEU A 119 5.73 63.15 -23.16
CA LEU A 119 6.52 64.23 -22.67
C LEU A 119 7.26 63.88 -21.37
N ARG A 120 6.60 63.18 -20.47
CA ARG A 120 7.18 62.71 -19.23
C ARG A 120 8.30 61.71 -19.51
N PHE A 121 8.09 60.77 -20.43
CA PHE A 121 9.10 59.82 -20.86
C PHE A 121 10.35 60.52 -21.42
N ARG A 122 10.18 61.49 -22.29
CA ARG A 122 11.28 62.27 -22.83
C ARG A 122 12.06 63.16 -21.81
N ARG A 123 11.39 63.52 -20.70
CA ARG A 123 12.04 64.27 -19.61
C ARG A 123 12.67 63.41 -18.54
N LEU A 124 12.08 62.19 -18.25
CA LEU A 124 12.58 61.27 -17.24
C LEU A 124 13.64 60.32 -17.79
N SER A 125 13.68 60.08 -19.10
CA SER A 125 14.54 59.09 -19.74
C SER A 125 16.01 59.39 -19.80
N SER A 126 16.45 60.52 -19.20
CA SER A 126 17.89 60.81 -19.19
C SER A 126 18.72 59.88 -18.30
N ASN A 127 18.11 59.07 -17.39
CA ASN A 127 18.85 58.19 -16.50
C ASN A 127 18.21 56.81 -16.24
N GLU A 128 17.03 56.48 -16.78
CA GLU A 128 16.32 55.26 -16.46
C GLU A 128 16.40 54.26 -17.63
N ILE A 129 16.86 53.02 -17.34
CA ILE A 129 16.91 51.92 -18.31
C ILE A 129 15.52 51.31 -18.37
N VAL A 130 14.98 51.13 -19.58
CA VAL A 130 13.71 50.41 -19.81
C VAL A 130 14.03 48.98 -20.24
N ASN A 131 13.83 48.05 -19.35
CA ASN A 131 13.97 46.66 -19.69
C ASN A 131 12.60 46.10 -20.08
N ILE A 132 12.49 45.50 -21.27
CA ILE A 132 11.30 44.86 -21.81
C ILE A 132 11.53 43.38 -21.81
N PRO A 133 10.70 42.58 -21.09
CA PRO A 133 10.87 41.16 -21.10
C PRO A 133 10.57 40.55 -22.46
N LEU A 134 11.34 39.56 -22.87
CA LEU A 134 11.14 38.82 -24.10
C LEU A 134 9.75 38.09 -24.05
N THR A 135 8.97 38.23 -25.12
CA THR A 135 7.67 37.60 -25.20
C THR A 135 7.86 36.14 -25.56
N MET A 136 7.46 35.24 -24.66
CA MET A 136 7.61 33.78 -24.81
C MET A 136 6.34 33.07 -24.41
N SER A 137 6.03 31.95 -25.04
CA SER A 137 5.02 30.97 -24.61
C SER A 137 5.60 29.57 -24.66
N VAL A 138 5.01 28.68 -23.89
CA VAL A 138 5.35 27.27 -23.88
C VAL A 138 4.09 26.52 -24.29
N ASP A 139 4.22 25.45 -25.06
CA ASP A 139 3.12 24.53 -25.32
C ASP A 139 2.74 23.83 -24.02
N GLU A 140 1.50 24.06 -23.56
CA GLU A 140 1.06 23.55 -22.27
C GLU A 140 1.01 22.02 -22.21
N ASP A 141 0.69 21.35 -23.33
CA ASP A 141 0.56 19.91 -23.36
C ASP A 141 1.96 19.26 -23.40
N LEU A 142 2.87 19.74 -24.25
CA LEU A 142 4.26 19.28 -24.25
C LEU A 142 4.95 19.51 -22.91
N PHE A 143 4.69 20.67 -22.28
CA PHE A 143 5.25 20.96 -20.96
C PHE A 143 4.70 20.04 -19.89
N LYS A 144 3.38 19.74 -19.88
CA LYS A 144 2.75 18.80 -18.95
C LYS A 144 3.31 17.40 -19.12
N ASP A 145 3.46 16.94 -20.37
CA ASP A 145 4.02 15.61 -20.67
C ASP A 145 5.47 15.52 -20.16
N PHE A 146 6.30 16.51 -20.43
CA PHE A 146 7.67 16.56 -19.90
C PHE A 146 7.71 16.52 -18.36
N VAL A 147 6.86 17.33 -17.70
CA VAL A 147 6.77 17.33 -16.22
C VAL A 147 6.32 15.98 -15.69
N PHE A 148 5.36 15.35 -16.34
CA PHE A 148 4.87 14.02 -15.95
C PHE A 148 5.96 12.94 -16.06
N ASP A 149 6.71 12.94 -17.16
CA ASP A 149 7.82 12.02 -17.37
C ASP A 149 8.92 12.22 -16.33
N LEU A 150 9.30 13.48 -16.08
CA LEU A 150 10.29 13.86 -15.07
C LEU A 150 9.84 13.43 -13.65
N MET A 151 8.57 13.70 -13.30
CA MET A 151 8.00 13.25 -12.02
C MET A 151 8.04 11.74 -11.88
N THR A 152 7.71 11.01 -12.93
CA THR A 152 7.71 9.55 -12.95
C THR A 152 9.13 8.99 -12.76
N GLU A 153 10.12 9.62 -13.37
CA GLU A 153 11.52 9.20 -13.28
C GLU A 153 12.12 9.52 -11.88
N ILE A 154 11.76 10.66 -11.28
CA ILE A 154 12.20 11.03 -9.94
C ILE A 154 11.48 10.24 -8.85
N HIS A 155 10.23 9.83 -9.11
CA HIS A 155 9.42 9.16 -8.11
C HIS A 155 10.01 7.84 -7.68
N ILE A 156 10.24 7.70 -6.38
CA ILE A 156 10.59 6.43 -5.73
C ILE A 156 9.57 6.20 -4.63
N SER A 157 8.83 5.11 -4.72
CA SER A 157 7.90 4.72 -3.65
C SER A 157 8.66 4.36 -2.38
N ALA A 158 8.13 4.77 -1.23
CA ALA A 158 8.61 4.29 0.04
C ALA A 158 8.38 2.77 0.16
N LYS A 159 9.23 2.10 0.89
CA LYS A 159 9.06 0.69 1.23
C LYS A 159 9.08 0.54 2.74
N ASP A 160 8.06 -0.10 3.30
CA ASP A 160 7.98 -0.41 4.72
C ASP A 160 8.99 -1.48 5.11
N ALA A 161 9.44 -1.45 6.35
CA ALA A 161 10.12 -2.58 6.97
C ALA A 161 9.16 -3.77 7.07
N ALA A 162 9.69 -4.99 6.96
CA ALA A 162 8.89 -6.20 7.04
C ALA A 162 9.59 -7.26 7.89
N PHE A 163 8.80 -8.02 8.66
CA PHE A 163 9.31 -9.16 9.41
C PHE A 163 9.48 -10.36 8.47
N VAL A 164 10.69 -10.90 8.42
CA VAL A 164 11.04 -12.08 7.65
C VAL A 164 11.27 -13.23 8.60
N ILE A 165 10.47 -14.28 8.48
CA ILE A 165 10.60 -15.49 9.29
C ILE A 165 11.63 -16.40 8.61
N ASN A 166 12.70 -16.71 9.32
CA ASN A 166 13.76 -17.59 8.87
C ASN A 166 13.38 -19.08 9.05
N GLU A 167 14.13 -19.99 8.43
CA GLU A 167 13.87 -21.43 8.49
C GLU A 167 13.96 -22.01 9.92
N ASP A 168 14.79 -21.42 10.77
CA ASP A 168 14.96 -21.77 12.18
C ASP A 168 13.93 -21.14 13.13
N ASP A 169 12.88 -20.51 12.58
CA ASP A 169 11.84 -19.77 13.32
C ASP A 169 12.36 -18.50 14.03
N THR A 170 13.58 -18.00 13.74
CA THR A 170 14.02 -16.65 14.12
C THR A 170 13.40 -15.59 13.20
N VAL A 171 13.40 -14.34 13.64
CA VAL A 171 12.84 -13.21 12.87
C VAL A 171 13.94 -12.22 12.53
N SER A 172 14.08 -11.91 11.25
CA SER A 172 14.90 -10.81 10.75
C SER A 172 14.01 -9.69 10.19
N ILE A 173 14.57 -8.50 10.03
CA ILE A 173 13.84 -7.36 9.50
C ILE A 173 14.40 -7.00 8.13
N SER A 174 13.54 -7.06 7.10
CA SER A 174 13.83 -6.43 5.81
C SER A 174 13.75 -4.92 5.99
N PRO A 175 14.82 -4.16 5.65
CA PRO A 175 14.85 -2.73 5.96
C PRO A 175 13.83 -1.93 5.16
N SER A 176 13.34 -0.87 5.79
CA SER A 176 12.54 0.16 5.14
C SER A 176 13.40 1.01 4.19
N ARG A 177 12.74 1.66 3.25
CA ARG A 177 13.38 2.63 2.36
C ARG A 177 12.50 3.87 2.22
N ILE A 178 13.10 5.03 2.43
CA ILE A 178 12.47 6.32 2.17
C ILE A 178 12.28 6.46 0.67
N GLY A 179 11.09 6.85 0.26
CA GLY A 179 10.77 7.23 -1.10
C GLY A 179 10.99 8.72 -1.33
N ARG A 180 10.72 9.19 -2.55
CA ARG A 180 10.75 10.61 -2.90
C ARG A 180 9.77 10.94 -4.02
N TYR A 181 9.29 12.17 -4.07
CA TYR A 181 8.48 12.69 -5.16
C TYR A 181 8.87 14.15 -5.46
N LEU A 182 8.59 14.60 -6.67
CA LEU A 182 8.74 15.99 -7.08
C LEU A 182 7.37 16.69 -7.00
N ASP A 183 7.33 17.86 -6.33
CA ASP A 183 6.17 18.74 -6.40
C ASP A 183 6.29 19.64 -7.64
N PRO A 184 5.38 19.54 -8.62
CA PRO A 184 5.44 20.33 -9.84
C PRO A 184 4.87 21.75 -9.70
N SER A 185 4.29 22.12 -8.57
CA SER A 185 3.50 23.36 -8.42
C SER A 185 4.24 24.63 -8.82
N ASP A 186 5.55 24.74 -8.54
CA ASP A 186 6.39 25.87 -8.88
C ASP A 186 7.29 25.64 -10.11
N PHE A 187 7.25 24.44 -10.69
CA PHE A 187 8.23 24.03 -11.70
C PHE A 187 8.21 24.96 -12.93
N GLY A 188 7.03 25.25 -13.48
CA GLY A 188 6.86 26.11 -14.63
C GLY A 188 7.35 27.54 -14.40
N LYS A 189 7.14 28.12 -13.20
CA LYS A 189 7.65 29.42 -12.83
C LYS A 189 9.19 29.41 -12.76
N ARG A 190 9.77 28.41 -12.12
CA ARG A 190 11.21 28.27 -11.92
C ARG A 190 11.95 27.98 -13.24
N VAL A 191 11.37 27.20 -14.15
CA VAL A 191 11.90 27.02 -15.50
C VAL A 191 11.95 28.36 -16.23
N ARG A 192 10.88 29.15 -16.18
CA ARG A 192 10.82 30.47 -16.82
C ARG A 192 11.85 31.43 -16.26
N GLU A 193 12.12 31.40 -14.96
CA GLU A 193 13.14 32.22 -14.31
C GLU A 193 14.58 31.87 -14.71
N VAL A 194 14.81 30.59 -15.06
CA VAL A 194 16.16 30.12 -15.43
C VAL A 194 16.38 30.16 -16.93
N ILE A 195 15.34 30.00 -17.76
CA ILE A 195 15.46 29.91 -19.23
C ILE A 195 15.98 31.20 -19.85
N SER A 196 15.67 32.36 -19.27
CA SER A 196 16.12 33.69 -19.72
C SER A 196 17.54 34.07 -19.27
N LYS A 197 18.16 33.25 -18.39
CA LYS A 197 19.51 33.53 -17.90
C LYS A 197 20.58 33.11 -18.92
N ARG A 198 21.54 34.00 -19.17
CA ARG A 198 22.71 33.66 -19.99
C ARG A 198 23.69 32.72 -19.30
N TYR A 199 23.79 32.80 -17.97
CA TYR A 199 24.67 31.99 -17.15
C TYR A 199 23.86 31.31 -16.04
N ASP A 200 24.42 30.22 -15.46
CA ASP A 200 23.78 29.44 -14.39
C ASP A 200 22.39 28.93 -14.79
N ARG A 201 22.38 28.17 -15.88
CA ARG A 201 21.16 27.51 -16.41
C ARG A 201 20.87 26.20 -15.70
N THR A 202 21.07 26.23 -14.39
CA THR A 202 20.81 25.08 -13.52
C THR A 202 19.56 25.31 -12.69
N LEU A 203 18.62 24.33 -12.72
CA LEU A 203 17.44 24.30 -11.91
C LEU A 203 17.55 23.16 -10.91
N VAL A 204 17.72 23.49 -9.64
CA VAL A 204 17.70 22.49 -8.56
C VAL A 204 16.27 22.07 -8.29
N LEU A 205 15.98 20.78 -8.42
CA LEU A 205 14.67 20.16 -8.17
C LEU A 205 14.55 19.81 -6.70
N ASN A 206 13.50 20.28 -6.05
CA ASN A 206 13.22 19.95 -4.65
C ASN A 206 12.38 18.66 -4.60
N ALA A 207 13.06 17.53 -4.46
CA ALA A 207 12.39 16.27 -4.19
C ALA A 207 12.01 16.17 -2.70
N HIS A 208 10.77 15.85 -2.43
CA HIS A 208 10.23 15.67 -1.08
C HIS A 208 10.29 14.19 -0.68
N PRO A 209 10.68 13.85 0.57
CA PRO A 209 10.72 12.47 1.03
C PRO A 209 9.31 11.91 1.23
N ILE A 210 9.13 10.64 0.86
CA ILE A 210 7.97 9.83 1.23
C ILE A 210 8.44 8.89 2.34
N MET A 211 7.92 9.09 3.54
CA MET A 211 8.30 8.24 4.67
C MET A 211 7.58 6.89 4.60
N PRO A 212 8.24 5.77 4.92
CA PRO A 212 7.57 4.50 5.09
C PRO A 212 6.62 4.55 6.29
N SER A 213 5.53 3.77 6.23
CA SER A 213 4.56 3.66 7.34
C SER A 213 5.17 2.91 8.54
N LEU A 214 6.10 1.99 8.28
CA LEU A 214 6.87 1.28 9.28
C LEU A 214 8.36 1.39 8.95
N THR A 215 9.12 2.08 9.82
CA THR A 215 10.58 2.18 9.65
C THR A 215 11.29 0.94 10.22
N THR A 216 12.54 0.73 9.83
CA THR A 216 13.37 -0.36 10.36
C THR A 216 13.54 -0.25 11.87
N GLU A 217 13.74 0.97 12.39
CA GLU A 217 13.89 1.26 13.81
C GLU A 217 12.60 0.98 14.59
N GLN A 218 11.44 1.35 14.03
CA GLN A 218 10.14 1.05 14.62
C GLN A 218 9.88 -0.45 14.66
N ALA A 219 10.17 -1.18 13.56
CA ALA A 219 10.04 -2.64 13.52
C ALA A 219 10.97 -3.32 14.53
N ASP A 220 12.21 -2.84 14.66
CA ASP A 220 13.17 -3.35 15.65
C ASP A 220 12.70 -3.11 17.08
N ALA A 221 12.16 -1.93 17.37
CA ALA A 221 11.62 -1.55 18.69
C ALA A 221 10.38 -2.37 19.08
N MET A 222 9.66 -2.99 18.13
CA MET A 222 8.55 -3.90 18.43
C MET A 222 8.99 -5.16 19.18
N GLY A 223 10.26 -5.54 19.08
CA GLY A 223 10.83 -6.64 19.86
C GLY A 223 10.39 -8.04 19.40
N ILE A 224 9.93 -8.19 18.15
CA ILE A 224 9.58 -9.51 17.58
C ILE A 224 10.86 -10.18 17.10
N ARG A 225 11.31 -11.24 17.79
CA ARG A 225 12.62 -11.85 17.58
C ARG A 225 12.59 -13.33 17.15
N GLU A 226 11.66 -14.09 17.71
CA GLU A 226 11.64 -15.56 17.59
C GLU A 226 10.23 -16.13 17.75
N CYS A 227 10.05 -17.39 17.37
CA CYS A 227 8.82 -18.13 17.66
C CYS A 227 8.76 -18.50 19.14
N ILE A 228 7.87 -17.85 19.90
CA ILE A 228 7.68 -18.08 21.33
C ILE A 228 6.72 -19.22 21.63
N SER A 229 5.84 -19.57 20.69
CA SER A 229 4.97 -20.73 20.80
C SER A 229 4.48 -21.21 19.44
N LYS A 230 4.14 -22.51 19.38
CA LYS A 230 3.47 -23.11 18.22
C LYS A 230 2.52 -24.21 18.63
N PHE A 231 1.44 -24.37 17.88
CA PHE A 231 0.51 -25.48 18.02
C PHE A 231 -0.05 -25.88 16.67
N SER A 232 -0.32 -27.19 16.48
CA SER A 232 -0.85 -27.73 15.23
C SER A 232 -2.04 -28.62 15.46
N THR A 233 -2.96 -28.63 14.50
CA THR A 233 -4.07 -29.57 14.42
C THR A 233 -4.18 -30.15 13.02
N ASN A 234 -4.54 -31.45 12.94
CA ASN A 234 -4.68 -32.14 11.66
C ASN A 234 -6.11 -32.08 11.14
N PHE A 235 -6.25 -32.10 9.81
CA PHE A 235 -7.53 -32.18 9.13
C PHE A 235 -7.47 -33.17 7.95
N ASN A 236 -8.64 -33.62 7.49
CA ASN A 236 -8.72 -34.48 6.31
C ASN A 236 -8.57 -33.63 5.02
N PRO A 237 -7.50 -33.84 4.23
CA PRO A 237 -7.26 -33.09 2.98
C PRO A 237 -8.27 -33.43 1.87
N GLY A 238 -9.02 -34.51 1.99
CA GLY A 238 -10.08 -34.91 1.04
C GLY A 238 -11.29 -33.98 1.07
N ASN A 239 -11.52 -33.27 2.17
CA ASN A 239 -12.59 -32.28 2.28
C ASN A 239 -12.11 -30.90 1.79
N LYS A 240 -12.13 -30.69 0.48
CA LYS A 240 -11.57 -29.49 -0.17
C LYS A 240 -12.22 -28.18 0.31
N SER A 241 -13.55 -28.16 0.46
CA SER A 241 -14.27 -26.96 0.93
C SER A 241 -13.86 -26.59 2.36
N ARG A 242 -13.72 -27.58 3.25
CA ARG A 242 -13.24 -27.36 4.61
C ARG A 242 -11.80 -26.84 4.65
N VAL A 243 -10.92 -27.40 3.81
CA VAL A 243 -9.53 -26.96 3.69
C VAL A 243 -9.46 -25.52 3.15
N HIS A 244 -10.31 -25.17 2.18
CA HIS A 244 -10.45 -23.82 1.68
C HIS A 244 -10.84 -22.86 2.81
N ASN A 245 -11.90 -23.14 3.56
CA ASN A 245 -12.34 -22.30 4.67
C ASN A 245 -11.27 -22.11 5.76
N ILE A 246 -10.51 -23.17 6.07
CA ILE A 246 -9.39 -23.11 7.01
C ILE A 246 -8.32 -22.15 6.50
N ARG A 247 -7.98 -22.19 5.20
CA ARG A 247 -7.00 -21.29 4.60
C ARG A 247 -7.46 -19.83 4.60
N GLU A 248 -8.71 -19.58 4.22
CA GLU A 248 -9.27 -18.23 4.22
C GLU A 248 -9.23 -17.60 5.62
N ALA A 249 -9.70 -18.33 6.64
CA ALA A 249 -9.65 -17.82 8.01
C ALA A 249 -8.20 -17.65 8.53
N ALA A 250 -7.29 -18.56 8.18
CA ALA A 250 -5.88 -18.44 8.53
C ALA A 250 -5.22 -17.25 7.86
N ASN A 251 -5.50 -17.03 6.56
CA ASN A 251 -4.97 -15.90 5.80
C ASN A 251 -5.45 -14.54 6.34
N ALA A 252 -6.71 -14.47 6.77
CA ALA A 252 -7.26 -13.25 7.37
C ALA A 252 -6.55 -12.85 8.68
N ILE A 253 -5.99 -13.83 9.41
CA ILE A 253 -5.29 -13.60 10.68
C ILE A 253 -3.78 -13.41 10.46
N ASN A 254 -3.22 -13.96 9.38
CA ASN A 254 -1.79 -13.87 9.11
C ASN A 254 -1.30 -12.42 9.13
N ASP A 255 -0.09 -12.22 9.64
CA ASP A 255 0.59 -10.93 9.78
C ASP A 255 -0.07 -9.94 10.74
N THR A 256 -1.03 -10.42 11.57
CA THR A 256 -1.57 -9.59 12.65
C THR A 256 -0.49 -9.34 13.69
N ILE A 257 -0.21 -8.07 13.93
CA ILE A 257 0.71 -7.61 14.98
C ILE A 257 -0.12 -6.99 16.11
N LEU A 258 0.20 -7.35 17.34
CA LEU A 258 -0.46 -6.83 18.53
C LEU A 258 0.57 -6.20 19.45
N GLY A 259 0.39 -4.93 19.80
CA GLY A 259 1.19 -4.24 20.80
C GLY A 259 0.91 -4.72 22.22
N PRO A 260 1.75 -4.34 23.18
CA PRO A 260 1.52 -4.61 24.60
C PRO A 260 0.16 -4.07 25.06
N GLY A 261 -0.62 -4.92 25.73
CA GLY A 261 -1.97 -4.62 26.24
C GLY A 261 -3.08 -4.67 25.19
N GLU A 262 -2.79 -4.81 23.92
CA GLU A 262 -3.81 -4.90 22.87
C GLU A 262 -4.57 -6.22 22.91
N ILE A 263 -5.84 -6.14 22.53
CA ILE A 263 -6.76 -7.29 22.50
C ILE A 263 -7.05 -7.69 21.07
N PHE A 264 -6.79 -8.95 20.76
CA PHE A 264 -7.21 -9.60 19.54
C PHE A 264 -8.66 -10.11 19.65
N SER A 265 -9.46 -9.96 18.60
CA SER A 265 -10.77 -10.57 18.42
C SER A 265 -10.80 -11.37 17.14
N PHE A 266 -11.09 -12.66 17.25
CA PHE A 266 -11.17 -13.55 16.08
C PHE A 266 -12.27 -13.11 15.11
N ASN A 267 -13.45 -12.79 15.65
CA ASN A 267 -14.59 -12.37 14.82
C ASN A 267 -14.34 -11.06 14.10
N LYS A 268 -13.70 -10.09 14.78
CA LYS A 268 -13.35 -8.79 14.18
C LYS A 268 -12.31 -8.93 13.07
N THR A 269 -11.33 -9.82 13.27
CA THR A 269 -10.24 -10.01 12.30
C THR A 269 -10.67 -10.81 11.08
N VAL A 270 -11.40 -11.93 11.29
CA VAL A 270 -11.83 -12.83 10.21
C VAL A 270 -13.06 -12.31 9.47
N GLY A 271 -13.92 -11.54 10.15
CA GLY A 271 -15.15 -10.99 9.59
C GLY A 271 -16.28 -12.01 9.42
N PRO A 272 -17.32 -11.64 8.66
CA PRO A 272 -18.46 -12.52 8.35
C PRO A 272 -18.03 -13.76 7.57
N ARG A 273 -18.68 -14.91 7.85
CA ARG A 273 -18.42 -16.17 7.16
C ARG A 273 -19.64 -16.52 6.32
N SER A 274 -19.67 -16.01 5.10
CA SER A 274 -20.75 -16.23 4.14
C SER A 274 -20.18 -16.60 2.77
N THR A 275 -21.04 -17.02 1.85
CA THR A 275 -20.65 -17.28 0.46
C THR A 275 -20.16 -16.04 -0.25
N GLU A 276 -20.71 -14.86 0.10
CA GLU A 276 -20.32 -13.54 -0.44
C GLU A 276 -18.90 -13.16 0.00
N THR A 277 -18.46 -13.63 1.17
CA THR A 277 -17.09 -13.42 1.70
C THR A 277 -16.14 -14.55 1.34
N GLY A 278 -16.54 -15.46 0.43
CA GLY A 278 -15.68 -16.49 -0.12
C GLY A 278 -15.66 -17.82 0.65
N TYR A 279 -16.48 -17.98 1.70
CA TYR A 279 -16.55 -19.26 2.44
C TYR A 279 -17.48 -20.24 1.74
N LEU A 280 -17.10 -21.51 1.79
CA LEU A 280 -17.80 -22.63 1.16
C LEU A 280 -18.58 -23.45 2.19
N GLU A 281 -19.61 -24.16 1.70
CA GLU A 281 -20.29 -25.18 2.50
C GLU A 281 -19.34 -26.35 2.77
N ALA A 282 -19.26 -26.72 4.04
CA ALA A 282 -18.50 -27.86 4.53
C ALA A 282 -19.19 -28.44 5.76
N PRO A 283 -18.90 -29.67 6.16
CA PRO A 283 -19.54 -30.32 7.32
C PRO A 283 -19.34 -29.48 8.60
N VAL A 284 -20.46 -29.15 9.25
CA VAL A 284 -20.52 -28.50 10.57
C VAL A 284 -21.40 -29.40 11.50
N MET A 285 -21.08 -29.35 12.80
CA MET A 285 -21.87 -30.09 13.78
C MET A 285 -23.03 -29.22 14.26
N VAL A 286 -24.27 -29.67 14.05
CA VAL A 286 -25.49 -29.05 14.57
C VAL A 286 -26.25 -30.10 15.40
N GLY A 287 -26.37 -29.86 16.71
CA GLY A 287 -26.86 -30.89 17.60
C GLY A 287 -25.92 -32.11 17.61
N ASP A 288 -26.47 -33.30 17.34
CA ASP A 288 -25.73 -34.57 17.25
C ASP A 288 -25.37 -34.95 15.80
N ASP A 289 -25.81 -34.15 14.81
CA ASP A 289 -25.68 -34.46 13.39
C ASP A 289 -24.64 -33.60 12.70
N LEU A 290 -23.97 -34.20 11.71
CA LEU A 290 -23.05 -33.52 10.83
C LEU A 290 -23.84 -33.06 9.58
N VAL A 291 -24.01 -31.78 9.41
CA VAL A 291 -24.78 -31.18 8.30
C VAL A 291 -23.91 -30.22 7.45
N PRO A 292 -24.24 -30.02 6.17
CA PRO A 292 -23.60 -28.98 5.39
C PRO A 292 -23.88 -27.57 5.99
N GLY A 293 -22.85 -26.75 6.11
CA GLY A 293 -22.98 -25.38 6.58
C GLY A 293 -21.80 -24.52 6.13
N VAL A 294 -22.05 -23.23 5.89
CA VAL A 294 -21.01 -22.31 5.44
C VAL A 294 -19.96 -22.08 6.53
N GLY A 295 -18.68 -22.12 6.17
CA GLY A 295 -17.59 -21.89 7.10
C GLY A 295 -17.18 -23.09 7.96
N GLY A 296 -17.60 -24.32 7.61
CA GLY A 296 -17.12 -25.53 8.30
C GLY A 296 -15.59 -25.59 8.28
N GLY A 297 -14.97 -25.72 9.47
CA GLY A 297 -13.51 -25.72 9.67
C GLY A 297 -12.97 -24.53 10.47
N ILE A 298 -13.68 -23.41 10.54
CA ILE A 298 -13.20 -22.18 11.18
C ILE A 298 -12.94 -22.34 12.68
N CYS A 299 -13.78 -23.08 13.41
CA CYS A 299 -13.52 -23.38 14.83
C CYS A 299 -12.24 -24.21 15.05
N GLN A 300 -11.72 -24.89 14.02
CA GLN A 300 -10.41 -25.54 14.12
C GLN A 300 -9.28 -24.51 14.05
N VAL A 301 -9.43 -23.44 13.25
CA VAL A 301 -8.48 -22.32 13.19
C VAL A 301 -8.42 -21.59 14.54
N SER A 302 -9.59 -21.23 15.11
CA SER A 302 -9.65 -20.58 16.42
C SER A 302 -9.10 -21.46 17.56
N SER A 303 -9.37 -22.76 17.54
CA SER A 303 -8.84 -23.69 18.54
C SER A 303 -7.32 -23.87 18.40
N THR A 304 -6.79 -23.90 17.18
CA THR A 304 -5.35 -23.97 16.94
C THR A 304 -4.65 -22.70 17.46
N LEU A 305 -5.23 -21.52 17.17
CA LEU A 305 -4.73 -20.24 17.69
C LEU A 305 -4.80 -20.20 19.23
N TYR A 306 -5.94 -20.59 19.82
CA TYR A 306 -6.12 -20.63 21.27
C TYR A 306 -5.00 -21.39 21.97
N ASN A 307 -4.62 -22.56 21.45
CA ASN A 307 -3.54 -23.35 22.02
C ASN A 307 -2.17 -22.66 21.89
N ALA A 308 -1.88 -22.03 20.76
CA ALA A 308 -0.65 -21.27 20.59
C ALA A 308 -0.60 -20.09 21.57
N ILE A 309 -1.74 -19.41 21.79
CA ILE A 309 -1.88 -18.31 22.74
C ILE A 309 -1.69 -18.78 24.20
N LEU A 310 -2.27 -19.90 24.57
CA LEU A 310 -2.04 -20.49 25.90
C LEU A 310 -0.55 -20.76 26.13
N LEU A 311 0.13 -21.34 25.14
CA LEU A 311 1.55 -21.69 25.19
C LEU A 311 2.49 -20.47 25.13
N SER A 312 2.04 -19.34 24.61
CA SER A 312 2.78 -18.07 24.62
C SER A 312 2.59 -17.25 25.91
N ASN A 313 1.92 -17.81 26.90
CA ASN A 313 1.64 -17.18 28.20
C ASN A 313 0.79 -15.89 28.11
N GLN A 314 -0.07 -15.76 27.10
CA GLN A 314 -0.97 -14.62 26.95
C GLN A 314 -2.30 -14.85 27.67
N SER A 315 -2.98 -13.79 28.10
CA SER A 315 -4.28 -13.87 28.78
C SER A 315 -5.41 -14.05 27.78
N VAL A 316 -6.23 -15.08 28.03
CA VAL A 316 -7.49 -15.28 27.30
C VAL A 316 -8.57 -14.38 27.88
N VAL A 317 -9.18 -13.54 27.05
CA VAL A 317 -10.23 -12.59 27.45
C VAL A 317 -11.62 -13.21 27.29
N VAL A 318 -11.88 -13.83 26.13
CA VAL A 318 -13.14 -14.54 25.84
C VAL A 318 -12.83 -15.86 25.17
N ARG A 319 -13.40 -16.93 25.69
CA ARG A 319 -13.38 -18.25 25.08
C ARG A 319 -14.58 -19.06 25.56
N VAL A 320 -15.20 -19.77 24.64
CA VAL A 320 -16.28 -20.71 24.92
C VAL A 320 -15.89 -22.08 24.35
N ASN A 321 -16.06 -23.16 25.13
CA ASN A 321 -15.87 -24.52 24.64
C ASN A 321 -17.05 -24.99 23.77
N HIS A 322 -16.81 -25.96 22.90
CA HIS A 322 -17.91 -26.59 22.18
C HIS A 322 -18.81 -27.40 23.13
N SER A 323 -20.06 -27.58 22.75
CA SER A 323 -21.01 -28.42 23.50
C SER A 323 -20.59 -29.90 23.58
N MET A 324 -19.84 -30.38 22.56
CA MET A 324 -19.21 -31.70 22.50
C MET A 324 -17.73 -31.56 22.18
N ALA A 325 -16.89 -32.41 22.75
CA ALA A 325 -15.45 -32.35 22.54
C ALA A 325 -15.11 -32.61 21.04
N PRO A 326 -14.46 -31.69 20.35
CA PRO A 326 -14.05 -31.87 18.96
C PRO A 326 -12.86 -32.83 18.88
N ALA A 327 -12.80 -33.61 17.80
CA ALA A 327 -11.78 -34.66 17.65
C ALA A 327 -10.38 -34.17 17.31
N TYR A 328 -10.21 -32.89 16.87
CA TYR A 328 -8.95 -32.35 16.40
C TYR A 328 -8.07 -31.71 17.51
N VAL A 329 -8.60 -31.57 18.74
CA VAL A 329 -7.85 -31.13 19.92
C VAL A 329 -8.28 -31.94 21.16
N PRO A 330 -7.44 -32.07 22.20
CA PRO A 330 -7.86 -32.62 23.49
C PRO A 330 -9.02 -31.82 24.10
N ALA A 331 -9.88 -32.46 24.87
CA ALA A 331 -10.94 -31.77 25.62
C ALA A 331 -10.34 -30.65 26.52
N GLY A 332 -10.99 -29.50 26.58
CA GLY A 332 -10.49 -28.30 27.27
C GLY A 332 -9.57 -27.41 26.43
N ARG A 333 -9.23 -27.86 25.22
CA ARG A 333 -8.26 -27.19 24.36
C ARG A 333 -8.88 -26.61 23.10
N ASP A 334 -10.19 -26.52 23.01
CA ASP A 334 -10.96 -25.97 21.90
C ASP A 334 -11.45 -24.56 22.19
N ALA A 335 -11.75 -23.79 21.12
CA ALA A 335 -12.38 -22.48 21.18
C ALA A 335 -13.44 -22.37 20.09
N THR A 336 -14.69 -22.21 20.49
CA THR A 336 -15.83 -22.02 19.58
C THR A 336 -15.86 -20.57 19.11
N VAL A 337 -16.15 -20.37 17.81
CA VAL A 337 -16.46 -19.07 17.26
C VAL A 337 -17.70 -19.13 16.37
N ALA A 338 -18.57 -18.13 16.52
CA ALA A 338 -19.72 -17.90 15.66
C ALA A 338 -19.85 -16.38 15.45
N TYR A 339 -19.88 -15.94 14.20
CA TYR A 339 -19.91 -14.50 13.91
C TYR A 339 -21.10 -13.83 14.60
N ASP A 340 -20.85 -12.67 15.20
CA ASP A 340 -21.78 -11.86 16.00
C ASP A 340 -22.32 -12.50 17.32
N TYR A 341 -22.01 -13.77 17.60
CA TYR A 341 -22.55 -14.47 18.78
C TYR A 341 -21.48 -14.95 19.77
N ILE A 342 -20.47 -15.66 19.27
CA ILE A 342 -19.42 -16.26 20.10
C ILE A 342 -18.07 -15.86 19.53
N ASP A 343 -17.25 -15.19 20.33
CA ASP A 343 -15.90 -14.78 19.93
C ASP A 343 -14.82 -15.56 20.69
N PHE A 344 -13.65 -15.58 20.11
CA PHE A 344 -12.40 -15.91 20.79
C PHE A 344 -11.52 -14.65 20.80
N SER A 345 -11.17 -14.21 22.00
CA SER A 345 -10.31 -13.05 22.17
C SER A 345 -9.26 -13.27 23.25
N PHE A 346 -8.10 -12.64 23.07
CA PHE A 346 -6.98 -12.70 24.00
C PHE A 346 -6.26 -11.35 24.00
N ARG A 347 -5.45 -11.09 25.04
CA ARG A 347 -4.65 -9.89 25.18
C ARG A 347 -3.18 -10.25 25.14
N ASN A 348 -2.37 -9.40 24.48
CA ASN A 348 -0.93 -9.45 24.58
C ASN A 348 -0.50 -8.86 25.94
N ASP A 349 -0.14 -9.71 26.89
CA ASP A 349 0.34 -9.29 28.22
C ASP A 349 1.86 -9.09 28.28
N GLY A 350 2.57 -9.34 27.15
CA GLY A 350 4.01 -9.12 27.06
C GLY A 350 4.39 -7.64 27.03
N SER A 351 5.66 -7.35 27.24
CA SER A 351 6.24 -6.00 27.08
C SER A 351 6.62 -5.67 25.65
N SER A 352 6.57 -6.65 24.74
CA SER A 352 6.91 -6.54 23.32
C SER A 352 5.69 -6.86 22.46
N HIS A 353 5.74 -6.46 21.19
CA HIS A 353 4.71 -6.88 20.22
C HIS A 353 4.78 -8.37 19.96
N ILE A 354 3.64 -8.94 19.58
CA ILE A 354 3.55 -10.30 19.06
C ILE A 354 3.04 -10.28 17.63
N LEU A 355 3.53 -11.22 16.81
CA LEU A 355 3.10 -11.44 15.43
C LEU A 355 2.48 -12.84 15.33
N ILE A 356 1.28 -12.93 14.75
CA ILE A 356 0.57 -14.19 14.52
C ILE A 356 0.84 -14.68 13.12
N ARG A 357 1.24 -15.95 13.00
CA ARG A 357 1.41 -16.63 11.71
C ARG A 357 0.75 -17.97 11.70
N PHE A 358 0.08 -18.27 10.59
CA PHE A 358 -0.42 -19.60 10.28
C PHE A 358 0.32 -20.21 9.10
N LEU A 359 0.56 -21.51 9.18
CA LEU A 359 1.00 -22.35 8.07
C LEU A 359 -0.03 -23.45 7.86
N VAL A 360 -0.64 -23.46 6.68
CA VAL A 360 -1.58 -24.52 6.29
C VAL A 360 -0.88 -25.45 5.32
N THR A 361 -0.54 -26.66 5.81
CA THR A 361 0.08 -27.73 5.02
C THR A 361 -0.97 -28.51 4.22
N LYS A 362 -0.61 -29.70 3.73
CA LYS A 362 -1.54 -30.60 3.03
C LYS A 362 -2.65 -31.10 3.96
N ASP A 363 -2.33 -31.39 5.21
CA ASP A 363 -3.16 -32.11 6.18
C ASP A 363 -3.17 -31.53 7.60
N ALA A 364 -2.54 -30.40 7.81
CA ALA A 364 -2.47 -29.73 9.10
C ALA A 364 -2.53 -28.19 8.98
N ILE A 365 -3.03 -27.55 10.04
CA ILE A 365 -2.89 -26.13 10.29
C ILE A 365 -2.02 -25.93 11.53
N ILE A 366 -1.06 -25.03 11.41
CA ILE A 366 -0.08 -24.69 12.45
C ILE A 366 -0.22 -23.19 12.75
N SER A 367 -0.48 -22.86 14.00
CA SER A 367 -0.40 -21.47 14.49
C SER A 367 0.94 -21.27 15.19
N LYS A 368 1.65 -20.19 14.83
CA LYS A 368 2.90 -19.75 15.45
C LYS A 368 2.73 -18.33 15.98
N ILE A 369 3.22 -18.08 17.16
CA ILE A 369 3.29 -16.75 17.76
C ILE A 369 4.76 -16.37 17.83
N TYR A 370 5.09 -15.24 17.20
CA TYR A 370 6.42 -14.66 17.25
C TYR A 370 6.43 -13.47 18.20
N GLY A 371 7.49 -13.29 18.93
CA GLY A 371 7.62 -12.23 19.91
C GLY A 371 8.96 -12.32 20.61
N HIS A 372 8.98 -11.99 21.89
CA HIS A 372 10.12 -12.16 22.77
C HIS A 372 9.65 -12.84 24.07
N ALA A 373 10.25 -13.97 24.40
CA ALA A 373 9.99 -14.69 25.65
C ALA A 373 11.19 -14.54 26.61
N PRO A 374 10.96 -14.52 27.92
CA PRO A 374 12.06 -14.61 28.89
C PRO A 374 12.89 -15.88 28.69
N ILE A 375 14.20 -15.73 28.70
CA ILE A 375 15.13 -16.85 28.56
C ILE A 375 14.87 -17.86 29.68
N GLY A 376 14.80 -19.15 29.32
CA GLY A 376 14.54 -20.24 30.29
C GLY A 376 13.06 -20.43 30.68
N GLN A 377 12.16 -19.58 30.17
CA GLN A 377 10.71 -19.77 30.40
C GLN A 377 10.20 -20.93 29.56
N LYS A 378 9.39 -21.79 30.19
CA LYS A 378 8.65 -22.87 29.56
C LYS A 378 7.21 -22.86 30.00
N VAL A 379 6.29 -22.92 29.05
CA VAL A 379 4.86 -22.95 29.31
C VAL A 379 4.30 -24.31 28.88
N SER A 380 3.54 -24.94 29.78
CA SER A 380 2.86 -26.20 29.50
C SER A 380 1.38 -26.13 29.92
N ILE A 381 0.56 -26.93 29.25
CA ILE A 381 -0.87 -27.00 29.53
C ILE A 381 -1.20 -28.39 30.04
N VAL A 382 -1.71 -28.43 31.24
CA VAL A 382 -2.14 -29.70 31.93
C VAL A 382 -3.64 -29.76 31.92
N THR A 383 -4.20 -30.86 31.35
CA THR A 383 -5.63 -31.10 31.33
C THR A 383 -5.92 -32.33 32.21
N THR A 384 -6.83 -32.21 33.18
CA THR A 384 -7.33 -33.29 34.03
C THR A 384 -8.75 -33.62 33.61
N ILE A 385 -9.03 -34.88 33.37
CA ILE A 385 -10.40 -35.35 33.16
C ILE A 385 -10.99 -35.65 34.53
N ASP A 386 -11.91 -34.80 34.99
CA ASP A 386 -12.57 -34.92 36.30
C ASP A 386 -13.70 -35.94 36.24
N GLU A 387 -14.45 -36.03 35.11
CA GLU A 387 -15.57 -36.92 34.93
C GLU A 387 -15.64 -37.40 33.47
N LYS A 388 -15.98 -38.67 33.25
CA LYS A 388 -16.37 -39.22 31.95
C LYS A 388 -17.86 -39.56 31.98
N ILE A 389 -18.60 -38.98 31.00
CA ILE A 389 -20.05 -39.15 30.91
C ILE A 389 -20.33 -40.09 29.75
N PRO A 390 -20.94 -41.27 30.01
CA PRO A 390 -21.19 -42.27 28.95
C PRO A 390 -22.26 -41.79 27.96
N PRO A 391 -22.19 -42.25 26.68
CA PRO A 391 -23.24 -41.99 25.72
C PRO A 391 -24.56 -42.63 26.13
N GLY A 392 -25.66 -41.88 26.00
CA GLY A 392 -27.00 -42.48 26.05
C GLY A 392 -27.23 -43.43 24.85
N VAL A 393 -28.29 -44.20 24.86
CA VAL A 393 -28.68 -45.09 23.74
C VAL A 393 -30.03 -44.65 23.19
N ILE A 394 -30.05 -44.33 21.88
CA ILE A 394 -31.27 -44.07 21.12
C ILE A 394 -31.53 -45.26 20.23
N LYS A 395 -32.65 -45.96 20.48
CA LYS A 395 -33.12 -47.05 19.65
C LYS A 395 -34.11 -46.55 18.62
N LYS A 396 -33.90 -46.92 17.35
CA LYS A 396 -34.78 -46.60 16.23
C LYS A 396 -35.29 -47.91 15.63
N GLU A 397 -36.58 -48.03 15.48
CA GLU A 397 -37.21 -49.17 14.83
C GLU A 397 -36.85 -49.25 13.36
N ASP A 398 -36.52 -50.43 12.86
CA ASP A 398 -36.22 -50.70 11.46
C ASP A 398 -36.96 -51.97 11.02
N PRO A 399 -38.03 -51.85 10.23
CA PRO A 399 -38.84 -52.99 9.78
C PRO A 399 -38.11 -53.89 8.79
N LEU A 400 -36.94 -53.49 8.28
CA LEU A 400 -36.09 -54.31 7.39
C LEU A 400 -35.19 -55.28 8.15
N LEU A 401 -35.08 -55.14 9.46
CA LEU A 401 -34.31 -56.04 10.32
C LEU A 401 -35.17 -57.13 10.86
N ALA A 402 -34.61 -58.32 11.03
CA ALA A 402 -35.30 -59.44 11.71
C ALA A 402 -35.71 -59.03 13.14
N PRO A 403 -36.90 -59.43 13.64
CA PRO A 403 -37.37 -59.03 14.96
C PRO A 403 -36.33 -59.28 16.06
N GLY A 404 -36.09 -58.28 16.88
CA GLY A 404 -35.12 -58.30 17.96
C GLY A 404 -33.65 -58.21 17.56
N LYS A 405 -33.32 -58.12 16.25
CA LYS A 405 -31.94 -57.87 15.78
C LYS A 405 -31.56 -56.41 16.01
N GLU A 406 -30.44 -56.19 16.67
CA GLU A 406 -29.86 -54.82 16.86
C GLU A 406 -28.68 -54.63 15.93
N VAL A 407 -28.65 -53.46 15.30
CA VAL A 407 -27.53 -53.00 14.46
C VAL A 407 -27.11 -51.62 14.93
N VAL A 408 -25.86 -51.47 15.34
CA VAL A 408 -25.31 -50.17 15.75
C VAL A 408 -25.04 -49.32 14.51
N GLU A 409 -25.74 -48.20 14.41
CA GLU A 409 -25.56 -47.22 13.33
C GLU A 409 -24.48 -46.21 13.67
N ASP A 410 -24.40 -45.79 14.93
CA ASP A 410 -23.40 -44.86 15.46
C ASP A 410 -23.07 -45.22 16.91
N GLU A 411 -21.80 -45.39 17.23
CA GLU A 411 -21.34 -45.73 18.60
C GLU A 411 -21.47 -44.56 19.58
N GLY A 412 -21.82 -43.36 19.11
CA GLY A 412 -21.86 -42.17 19.93
C GLY A 412 -20.47 -41.65 20.33
N ALA A 413 -20.43 -40.77 21.31
CA ALA A 413 -19.18 -40.25 21.88
C ALA A 413 -19.34 -39.97 23.37
N TRP A 414 -18.27 -40.17 24.12
CA TRP A 414 -18.22 -39.82 25.55
C TRP A 414 -18.29 -38.31 25.77
N GLY A 415 -19.00 -37.90 26.81
CA GLY A 415 -18.91 -36.56 27.38
C GLY A 415 -17.80 -36.50 28.44
N TYR A 416 -17.42 -35.28 28.77
CA TYR A 416 -16.33 -35.04 29.73
C TYR A 416 -16.62 -33.83 30.61
N VAL A 417 -16.13 -33.87 31.85
CA VAL A 417 -15.83 -32.67 32.63
C VAL A 417 -14.32 -32.62 32.74
N VAL A 418 -13.72 -31.49 32.37
CA VAL A 418 -12.26 -31.32 32.35
C VAL A 418 -11.85 -30.02 33.02
N THR A 419 -10.74 -30.06 33.74
CA THR A 419 -10.08 -28.88 34.29
C THR A 419 -8.74 -28.67 33.59
N VAL A 420 -8.50 -27.44 33.13
CA VAL A 420 -7.29 -27.06 32.38
C VAL A 420 -6.46 -26.07 33.20
N TYR A 421 -5.19 -26.38 33.37
CA TYR A 421 -4.22 -25.54 34.02
C TYR A 421 -3.12 -25.15 33.03
N ARG A 422 -2.65 -23.91 33.12
CA ARG A 422 -1.39 -23.45 32.57
C ARG A 422 -0.33 -23.49 33.64
N VAL A 423 0.81 -24.07 33.34
CA VAL A 423 1.97 -24.16 34.20
C VAL A 423 3.11 -23.39 33.54
N VAL A 424 3.68 -22.43 34.23
CA VAL A 424 4.83 -21.64 33.81
C VAL A 424 6.02 -22.01 34.66
N GLU A 425 7.08 -22.46 34.01
CA GLU A 425 8.37 -22.81 34.64
C GLU A 425 9.42 -21.78 34.19
N GLN A 426 10.34 -21.47 35.10
CA GLN A 426 11.53 -20.69 34.83
C GLN A 426 12.74 -21.51 35.24
N ASP A 427 13.64 -21.79 34.26
CA ASP A 427 14.84 -22.63 34.48
C ASP A 427 14.52 -24.00 35.12
N GLY A 428 13.38 -24.61 34.71
CA GLY A 428 12.91 -25.90 35.21
C GLY A 428 12.19 -25.86 36.56
N VAL A 429 11.95 -24.69 37.14
CA VAL A 429 11.23 -24.52 38.40
C VAL A 429 9.84 -23.92 38.11
N GLU A 430 8.77 -24.61 38.56
CA GLU A 430 7.41 -24.09 38.45
C GLU A 430 7.29 -22.76 39.22
N GLN A 431 6.95 -21.70 38.52
CA GLN A 431 6.73 -20.37 39.10
C GLN A 431 5.28 -20.17 39.51
N PHE A 432 4.35 -20.60 38.68
CA PHE A 432 2.93 -20.57 39.02
C PHE A 432 2.14 -21.59 38.16
N ARG A 433 0.97 -21.93 38.70
CA ARG A 433 -0.05 -22.75 38.06
C ARG A 433 -1.37 -22.01 38.09
N GLU A 434 -1.89 -21.72 36.91
CA GLU A 434 -3.13 -20.96 36.72
C GLU A 434 -4.26 -21.85 36.25
N LEU A 435 -5.43 -21.74 36.86
CA LEU A 435 -6.65 -22.34 36.36
C LEU A 435 -7.15 -21.59 35.14
N ILE A 436 -7.12 -22.21 33.96
CA ILE A 436 -7.58 -21.61 32.71
C ILE A 436 -9.09 -21.81 32.53
N SER A 437 -9.57 -23.04 32.69
CA SER A 437 -11.01 -23.35 32.54
C SER A 437 -11.41 -24.61 33.25
N LYS A 438 -12.73 -24.72 33.50
CA LYS A 438 -13.40 -25.95 33.85
C LYS A 438 -14.55 -26.14 32.85
N ASP A 439 -14.40 -27.09 31.93
CA ASP A 439 -15.27 -27.28 30.78
C ASP A 439 -16.12 -28.54 30.92
N ARG A 440 -17.37 -28.46 30.46
CA ARG A 440 -18.28 -29.61 30.39
C ARG A 440 -18.65 -29.85 28.94
N TYR A 441 -18.44 -31.08 28.49
CA TYR A 441 -18.83 -31.57 27.16
C TYR A 441 -19.92 -32.60 27.33
N ARG A 442 -21.03 -32.44 26.62
CA ARG A 442 -22.10 -33.44 26.61
C ARG A 442 -21.68 -34.67 25.80
N PRO A 443 -22.17 -35.87 26.18
CA PRO A 443 -22.00 -37.05 25.33
C PRO A 443 -22.87 -36.95 24.08
N ARG A 444 -22.48 -37.66 23.02
CA ARG A 444 -23.32 -37.91 21.84
C ARG A 444 -23.88 -39.33 21.96
N SER A 445 -25.22 -39.46 21.81
CA SER A 445 -25.88 -40.72 21.99
C SER A 445 -25.50 -41.77 20.95
N LYS A 446 -25.36 -43.04 21.40
CA LYS A 446 -25.24 -44.20 20.54
C LYS A 446 -26.58 -44.44 19.84
N ARG A 447 -26.57 -44.66 18.53
CA ARG A 447 -27.76 -44.96 17.73
C ARG A 447 -27.78 -46.45 17.35
N VAL A 448 -28.88 -47.12 17.68
CA VAL A 448 -29.07 -48.56 17.43
C VAL A 448 -30.38 -48.73 16.66
N LYS A 449 -30.34 -49.41 15.52
CA LYS A 449 -31.52 -49.89 14.80
C LYS A 449 -31.96 -51.22 15.39
N VAL A 450 -33.27 -51.35 15.67
CA VAL A 450 -33.87 -52.54 16.25
C VAL A 450 -34.96 -53.08 15.35
N GLY A 451 -34.83 -54.33 14.94
CA GLY A 451 -35.83 -54.99 14.14
C GLY A 451 -37.14 -55.18 14.93
N ILE A 452 -38.23 -54.75 14.32
CA ILE A 452 -39.59 -54.99 14.86
C ILE A 452 -40.28 -56.13 14.11
N SER A 453 -41.15 -56.88 14.80
CA SER A 453 -42.08 -57.82 14.13
C SER A 453 -43.07 -56.93 13.33
N SER A 454 -43.24 -57.19 12.01
CA SER A 454 -44.35 -56.65 11.29
C SER A 454 -45.62 -57.07 12.03
N SER A 455 -46.29 -56.15 12.73
CA SER A 455 -47.67 -56.40 13.18
C SER A 455 -48.48 -56.52 11.91
N GLU A 456 -49.02 -57.76 11.69
CA GLU A 456 -50.05 -57.98 10.70
C GLU A 456 -51.17 -56.98 10.98
N GLU A 457 -51.40 -56.04 10.05
CA GLU A 457 -52.65 -55.31 10.00
C GLU A 457 -53.79 -56.37 9.76
N THR A 458 -54.58 -56.64 10.78
CA THR A 458 -55.87 -57.31 10.68
C THR A 458 -56.94 -56.21 10.46
#